data_ae06c1ea2010dc3c202b6a7df93af177
#
_entry.id   ae06c1ea2010dc3c202b6a7df93af177
#
_cell.length_a   1.000
_cell.length_b   1.000
_cell.length_c   1.000
_cell.angle_alpha   90.00
_cell.angle_beta   90.00
_cell.angle_gamma   90.00
#
_symmetry.space_group_name_H-M   'P 1'
#
loop_
_entity.id
_entity.type
_entity.pdbx_description
1 polymer ?
#
loop_
_entity_poly.entity_id
_entity_poly.type
_entity_poly.pdbx_seq_one_letter_code
_entity_poly.pdbx_strand_id
1 'polypeptide(L)'
;RTANETFSSFIIGQCTEAVILGTLCTIGMLLFRFPYAPMIGAFIGATALIPIVGAYLGAAVGAFMILTVDPLKALLFIIFIVVLQQLEGNLIYPRVVGSSIGLPGIWVLAAVTVGGGLGGIGGMLLGVPVAATAYKLIRNDVAGRNGRRPDNPQENIRETQQEAQKKVPREAAASVGRREKQKGR
;
A
#
# COMPACT_ATOMS: atom_id res chain seq x y z
N ARG A 1 9.47 -8.64 18.78
CA ARG A 1 8.44 -7.57 18.74
C ARG A 1 8.19 -7.11 17.30
N THR A 2 9.20 -6.72 16.56
CA THR A 2 9.09 -6.21 15.18
C THR A 2 8.40 -7.18 14.19
N ALA A 3 8.69 -8.47 14.29
CA ALA A 3 8.07 -9.48 13.42
C ALA A 3 6.56 -9.62 13.68
N ASN A 4 6.15 -9.66 14.95
CA ASN A 4 4.74 -9.79 15.32
C ASN A 4 3.93 -8.56 14.92
N GLU A 5 4.49 -7.36 15.10
CA GLU A 5 3.87 -6.10 14.67
C GLU A 5 3.72 -6.02 13.15
N THR A 6 4.77 -6.42 12.41
CA THR A 6 4.74 -6.43 10.93
C THR A 6 3.72 -7.44 10.41
N PHE A 7 3.64 -8.62 11.01
CA PHE A 7 2.67 -9.64 10.63
C PHE A 7 1.24 -9.21 10.92
N SER A 8 0.97 -8.69 12.12
CA SER A 8 -0.36 -8.20 12.50
C SER A 8 -0.82 -7.05 11.60
N SER A 9 0.06 -6.08 11.35
CA SER A 9 -0.25 -4.94 10.46
C SER A 9 -0.53 -5.37 9.02
N PHE A 10 0.19 -6.38 8.52
CA PHE A 10 -0.07 -6.94 7.19
C PHE A 10 -1.43 -7.61 7.11
N ILE A 11 -1.75 -8.50 8.06
CA ILE A 11 -3.04 -9.22 8.07
C ILE A 11 -4.21 -8.24 8.18
N ILE A 12 -4.11 -7.25 9.06
CA ILE A 12 -5.15 -6.23 9.22
C ILE A 12 -5.29 -5.43 7.92
N GLY A 13 -4.18 -5.01 7.31
CA GLY A 13 -4.18 -4.30 6.04
C GLY A 13 -4.83 -5.12 4.92
N GLN A 14 -4.47 -6.39 4.79
CA GLN A 14 -4.99 -7.30 3.78
C GLN A 14 -6.49 -7.59 3.96
N CYS A 15 -6.93 -7.82 5.22
CA CYS A 15 -8.36 -7.99 5.50
C CYS A 15 -9.15 -6.71 5.20
N THR A 16 -8.61 -5.55 5.54
CA THR A 16 -9.25 -4.26 5.25
C THR A 16 -9.36 -4.02 3.75
N GLU A 17 -8.30 -4.28 3.00
CA GLU A 17 -8.30 -4.22 1.54
C GLU A 17 -9.34 -5.15 0.92
N ALA A 18 -9.39 -6.40 1.35
CA ALA A 18 -10.34 -7.40 0.87
C ALA A 18 -11.81 -6.94 1.06
N VAL A 19 -12.13 -6.37 2.22
CA VAL A 19 -13.47 -5.83 2.50
C VAL A 19 -13.77 -4.63 1.61
N ILE A 20 -12.83 -3.69 1.47
CA ILE A 20 -13.00 -2.50 0.63
C ILE A 20 -13.20 -2.92 -0.83
N LEU A 21 -12.32 -3.78 -1.36
CA LEU A 21 -12.36 -4.22 -2.75
C LEU A 21 -13.65 -5.00 -3.07
N GLY A 22 -14.02 -5.95 -2.22
CA GLY A 22 -15.25 -6.72 -2.36
C GLY A 22 -16.50 -5.84 -2.32
N THR A 23 -16.52 -4.85 -1.43
CA THR A 23 -17.64 -3.89 -1.32
C THR A 23 -17.72 -2.98 -2.54
N LEU A 24 -16.60 -2.38 -2.96
CA LEU A 24 -16.55 -1.52 -4.15
C LEU A 24 -16.94 -2.30 -5.42
N CYS A 25 -16.44 -3.53 -5.55
CA CYS A 25 -16.80 -4.40 -6.65
C CYS A 25 -18.32 -4.69 -6.67
N THR A 26 -18.88 -5.07 -5.52
CA THR A 26 -20.32 -5.33 -5.41
C THR A 26 -21.15 -4.10 -5.76
N ILE A 27 -20.82 -2.94 -5.19
CA ILE A 27 -21.55 -1.69 -5.46
C ILE A 27 -21.44 -1.31 -6.93
N GLY A 28 -20.23 -1.36 -7.51
CA GLY A 28 -20.02 -1.05 -8.92
C GLY A 28 -20.81 -1.99 -9.84
N MET A 29 -20.78 -3.29 -9.57
CA MET A 29 -21.54 -4.28 -10.33
C MET A 29 -23.04 -4.08 -10.22
N LEU A 30 -23.57 -3.72 -9.04
CA LEU A 30 -25.00 -3.41 -8.87
C LEU A 30 -25.38 -2.15 -9.64
N LEU A 31 -24.57 -1.12 -9.65
CA LEU A 31 -24.78 0.12 -10.38
C LEU A 31 -24.92 -0.12 -11.90
N PHE A 32 -24.07 -0.98 -12.45
CA PHE A 32 -24.10 -1.37 -13.86
C PHE A 32 -25.03 -2.55 -14.16
N ARG A 33 -25.80 -3.03 -13.16
CA ARG A 33 -26.75 -4.14 -13.28
C ARG A 33 -26.13 -5.43 -13.83
N PHE A 34 -24.92 -5.75 -13.37
CA PHE A 34 -24.31 -7.03 -13.69
C PHE A 34 -25.01 -8.18 -12.94
N PRO A 35 -25.10 -9.38 -13.54
CA PRO A 35 -25.61 -10.56 -12.84
C PRO A 35 -24.63 -10.99 -11.74
N TYR A 36 -25.16 -11.66 -10.73
CA TYR A 36 -24.40 -12.24 -9.62
C TYR A 36 -23.53 -11.25 -8.81
N ALA A 37 -23.85 -9.94 -8.83
CA ALA A 37 -23.00 -8.89 -8.24
C ALA A 37 -22.55 -9.18 -6.79
N PRO A 38 -23.43 -9.52 -5.83
CA PRO A 38 -22.99 -9.80 -4.46
C PRO A 38 -22.07 -11.02 -4.35
N MET A 39 -22.33 -12.06 -5.14
CA MET A 39 -21.57 -13.30 -5.11
C MET A 39 -20.17 -13.09 -5.69
N ILE A 40 -20.08 -12.43 -6.84
CA ILE A 40 -18.79 -12.13 -7.47
C ILE A 40 -17.98 -11.14 -6.61
N GLY A 41 -18.62 -10.11 -6.06
CA GLY A 41 -17.93 -9.16 -5.18
C GLY A 41 -17.41 -9.81 -3.91
N ALA A 42 -18.20 -10.68 -3.27
CA ALA A 42 -17.74 -11.45 -2.12
C ALA A 42 -16.59 -12.41 -2.47
N PHE A 43 -16.66 -13.04 -3.64
CA PHE A 43 -15.59 -13.93 -4.13
C PHE A 43 -14.31 -13.15 -4.42
N ILE A 44 -14.39 -11.99 -5.07
CA ILE A 44 -13.25 -11.11 -5.33
C ILE A 44 -12.64 -10.62 -4.01
N GLY A 45 -13.46 -10.20 -3.02
CA GLY A 45 -12.97 -9.84 -1.70
C GLY A 45 -12.26 -10.99 -1.00
N ALA A 46 -12.82 -12.20 -1.05
CA ALA A 46 -12.19 -13.38 -0.45
C ALA A 46 -10.86 -13.75 -1.14
N THR A 47 -10.82 -13.73 -2.46
CA THR A 47 -9.59 -14.02 -3.21
C THR A 47 -8.54 -12.94 -3.09
N ALA A 48 -8.92 -11.67 -2.88
CA ALA A 48 -8.01 -10.55 -2.64
C ALA A 48 -7.12 -10.74 -1.40
N LEU A 49 -7.49 -11.64 -0.48
CA LEU A 49 -6.58 -12.04 0.61
C LEU A 49 -5.26 -12.64 0.10
N ILE A 50 -5.23 -13.18 -1.12
CA ILE A 50 -4.01 -13.67 -1.76
C ILE A 50 -3.44 -12.52 -2.62
N PRO A 51 -2.35 -11.88 -2.19
CA PRO A 51 -1.80 -10.73 -2.91
C PRO A 51 -1.53 -11.04 -4.38
N ILE A 52 -1.91 -10.14 -5.27
CA ILE A 52 -1.72 -10.22 -6.73
C ILE A 52 -2.57 -11.32 -7.39
N VAL A 53 -2.40 -12.58 -6.97
CA VAL A 53 -3.07 -13.75 -7.58
C VAL A 53 -4.58 -13.68 -7.39
N GLY A 54 -5.04 -13.21 -6.22
CA GLY A 54 -6.46 -13.14 -5.88
C GLY A 54 -7.27 -12.26 -6.83
N ALA A 55 -6.71 -11.13 -7.23
CA ALA A 55 -7.35 -10.21 -8.16
C ALA A 55 -7.62 -10.86 -9.53
N TYR A 56 -6.61 -11.56 -10.09
CA TYR A 56 -6.76 -12.26 -11.39
C TYR A 56 -7.71 -13.44 -11.28
N LEU A 57 -7.64 -14.21 -10.20
CA LEU A 57 -8.52 -15.34 -9.96
C LEU A 57 -9.98 -14.88 -9.84
N GLY A 58 -10.22 -13.84 -9.04
CA GLY A 58 -11.55 -13.26 -8.87
C GLY A 58 -12.11 -12.71 -10.19
N ALA A 59 -11.30 -12.00 -10.96
CA ALA A 59 -11.68 -11.48 -12.27
C ALA A 59 -12.02 -12.60 -13.27
N ALA A 60 -11.20 -13.65 -13.34
CA ALA A 60 -11.42 -14.77 -14.27
C ALA A 60 -12.72 -15.52 -13.94
N VAL A 61 -12.95 -15.86 -12.67
CA VAL A 61 -14.18 -16.54 -12.24
C VAL A 61 -15.40 -15.66 -12.44
N GLY A 62 -15.32 -14.36 -12.08
CA GLY A 62 -16.41 -13.41 -12.29
C GLY A 62 -16.77 -13.25 -13.76
N ALA A 63 -15.77 -13.08 -14.63
CA ALA A 63 -15.99 -12.98 -16.08
C ALA A 63 -16.63 -14.25 -16.65
N PHE A 64 -16.15 -15.43 -16.23
CA PHE A 64 -16.72 -16.70 -16.65
C PHE A 64 -18.18 -16.86 -16.22
N MET A 65 -18.49 -16.51 -14.98
CA MET A 65 -19.88 -16.57 -14.47
C MET A 65 -20.83 -15.64 -15.26
N ILE A 66 -20.40 -14.42 -15.56
CA ILE A 66 -21.22 -13.47 -16.31
C ILE A 66 -21.34 -13.93 -17.78
N LEU A 67 -20.29 -14.51 -18.35
CA LEU A 67 -20.27 -15.02 -19.70
C LEU A 67 -21.36 -16.08 -19.96
N THR A 68 -21.68 -16.90 -18.95
CA THR A 68 -22.74 -17.91 -19.07
C THR A 68 -24.15 -17.33 -19.19
N VAL A 69 -24.33 -16.05 -18.82
CA VAL A 69 -25.63 -15.36 -18.85
C VAL A 69 -25.71 -14.39 -20.02
N ASP A 70 -24.68 -13.54 -20.18
CA ASP A 70 -24.66 -12.47 -21.18
C ASP A 70 -23.20 -12.17 -21.60
N PRO A 71 -22.81 -12.56 -22.83
CA PRO A 71 -21.46 -12.30 -23.33
C PRO A 71 -21.08 -10.82 -23.40
N LEU A 72 -22.04 -9.95 -23.71
CA LEU A 72 -21.78 -8.51 -23.79
C LEU A 72 -21.50 -7.94 -22.40
N LYS A 73 -22.27 -8.36 -21.39
CA LYS A 73 -22.00 -7.99 -20.00
C LYS A 73 -20.67 -8.55 -19.49
N ALA A 74 -20.26 -9.74 -19.92
CA ALA A 74 -18.95 -10.27 -19.57
C ALA A 74 -17.82 -9.37 -20.11
N LEU A 75 -17.92 -8.88 -21.33
CA LEU A 75 -16.96 -7.93 -21.90
C LEU A 75 -16.93 -6.61 -21.12
N LEU A 76 -18.11 -6.07 -20.81
CA LEU A 76 -18.21 -4.85 -19.98
C LEU A 76 -17.65 -5.06 -18.57
N PHE A 77 -17.86 -6.25 -17.99
CA PHE A 77 -17.27 -6.60 -16.70
C PHE A 77 -15.75 -6.65 -16.73
N ILE A 78 -15.15 -7.15 -17.82
CA ILE A 78 -13.68 -7.13 -17.97
C ILE A 78 -13.17 -5.69 -17.96
N ILE A 79 -13.82 -4.78 -18.68
CA ILE A 79 -13.45 -3.36 -18.67
C ILE A 79 -13.62 -2.77 -17.25
N PHE A 80 -14.75 -3.04 -16.60
CA PHE A 80 -15.03 -2.59 -15.25
C PHE A 80 -13.98 -3.08 -14.26
N ILE A 81 -13.65 -4.38 -14.30
CA ILE A 81 -12.68 -4.95 -13.34
C ILE A 81 -11.26 -4.41 -13.56
N VAL A 82 -10.86 -4.17 -14.82
CA VAL A 82 -9.58 -3.52 -15.13
C VAL A 82 -9.50 -2.12 -14.52
N VAL A 83 -10.55 -1.32 -14.66
CA VAL A 83 -10.61 0.02 -14.04
C VAL A 83 -10.57 -0.09 -12.52
N LEU A 84 -11.32 -1.02 -11.94
CA LEU A 84 -11.32 -1.26 -10.49
C LEU A 84 -9.93 -1.67 -9.98
N GLN A 85 -9.22 -2.54 -10.71
CA GLN A 85 -7.85 -2.96 -10.38
C GLN A 85 -6.85 -1.80 -10.46
N GLN A 86 -7.03 -0.88 -11.41
CA GLN A 86 -6.20 0.33 -11.49
C GLN A 86 -6.44 1.27 -10.31
N LEU A 87 -7.69 1.41 -9.86
CA LEU A 87 -8.01 2.16 -8.65
C LEU A 87 -7.44 1.49 -7.40
N GLU A 88 -7.57 0.16 -7.31
CA GLU A 88 -7.02 -0.63 -6.21
C GLU A 88 -5.50 -0.45 -6.14
N GLY A 89 -4.76 -0.78 -7.20
CA GLY A 89 -3.31 -0.78 -7.21
C GLY A 89 -2.68 0.62 -7.03
N ASN A 90 -3.31 1.67 -7.54
CA ASN A 90 -2.76 3.03 -7.49
C ASN A 90 -3.27 3.86 -6.30
N LEU A 91 -4.44 3.55 -5.76
CA LEU A 91 -5.07 4.37 -4.73
C LEU A 91 -5.30 3.64 -3.42
N ILE A 92 -5.90 2.44 -3.46
CA ILE A 92 -6.32 1.70 -2.27
C ILE A 92 -5.12 0.98 -1.65
N TYR A 93 -4.43 0.14 -2.42
CA TYR A 93 -3.32 -0.67 -1.95
C TYR A 93 -2.22 0.15 -1.25
N PRO A 94 -1.69 1.25 -1.82
CA PRO A 94 -0.64 2.02 -1.15
C PRO A 94 -1.11 2.71 0.14
N ARG A 95 -2.40 3.01 0.27
CA ARG A 95 -2.95 3.63 1.48
C ARG A 95 -3.29 2.62 2.58
N VAL A 96 -3.76 1.45 2.22
CA VAL A 96 -4.26 0.44 3.17
C VAL A 96 -3.14 -0.52 3.58
N VAL A 97 -2.45 -1.09 2.61
CA VAL A 97 -1.42 -2.12 2.84
C VAL A 97 -0.02 -1.52 2.78
N GLY A 98 0.27 -0.70 1.78
CA GLY A 98 1.61 -0.20 1.50
C GLY A 98 2.22 0.65 2.62
N SER A 99 1.41 1.47 3.31
CA SER A 99 1.85 2.28 4.45
C SER A 99 2.27 1.43 5.67
N SER A 100 1.69 0.24 5.81
CA SER A 100 1.90 -0.64 6.95
C SER A 100 3.16 -1.50 6.84
N ILE A 101 3.60 -1.83 5.62
CA ILE A 101 4.69 -2.79 5.39
C ILE A 101 6.01 -2.10 5.05
N GLY A 102 5.97 -0.97 4.32
CA GLY A 102 7.16 -0.23 3.89
C GLY A 102 8.07 -1.00 2.92
N LEU A 103 7.53 -2.01 2.23
CA LEU A 103 8.22 -2.81 1.24
C LEU A 103 7.99 -2.25 -0.18
N PRO A 104 9.02 -2.10 -1.01
CA PRO A 104 8.86 -1.87 -2.44
C PRO A 104 8.10 -3.03 -3.10
N GLY A 105 7.20 -2.73 -4.06
CA GLY A 105 6.32 -3.73 -4.70
C GLY A 105 7.05 -4.93 -5.31
N ILE A 106 8.30 -4.74 -5.80
CA ILE A 106 9.11 -5.82 -6.35
C ILE A 106 9.42 -6.92 -5.31
N TRP A 107 9.62 -6.54 -4.04
CA TRP A 107 9.86 -7.49 -2.96
C TRP A 107 8.59 -8.24 -2.57
N VAL A 108 7.42 -7.60 -2.71
CA VAL A 108 6.12 -8.26 -2.54
C VAL A 108 5.94 -9.33 -3.62
N LEU A 109 6.21 -8.98 -4.87
CA LEU A 109 6.15 -9.93 -5.98
C LEU A 109 7.10 -11.12 -5.78
N ALA A 110 8.35 -10.86 -5.42
CA ALA A 110 9.34 -11.90 -5.12
C ALA A 110 8.87 -12.80 -3.97
N ALA A 111 8.36 -12.21 -2.88
CA ALA A 111 7.86 -12.94 -1.71
C ALA A 111 6.67 -13.84 -2.04
N VAL A 112 5.73 -13.35 -2.85
CA VAL A 112 4.56 -14.12 -3.32
C VAL A 112 4.99 -15.26 -4.23
N THR A 113 5.93 -15.00 -5.15
CA THR A 113 6.41 -16.02 -6.10
C THR A 113 7.16 -17.14 -5.37
N VAL A 114 8.13 -16.79 -4.53
CA VAL A 114 8.92 -17.75 -3.75
C VAL A 114 8.04 -18.46 -2.72
N GLY A 115 7.23 -17.71 -1.97
CA GLY A 115 6.31 -18.26 -0.99
C GLY A 115 5.31 -19.23 -1.62
N GLY A 116 4.76 -18.86 -2.78
CA GLY A 116 3.85 -19.70 -3.55
C GLY A 116 4.49 -21.00 -4.03
N GLY A 117 5.73 -20.94 -4.50
CA GLY A 117 6.50 -22.12 -4.91
C GLY A 117 6.83 -23.08 -3.76
N LEU A 118 7.03 -22.56 -2.54
CA LEU A 118 7.40 -23.37 -1.37
C LEU A 118 6.20 -23.90 -0.57
N GLY A 119 5.14 -23.12 -0.45
CA GLY A 119 4.02 -23.41 0.45
C GLY A 119 2.63 -23.15 -0.15
N GLY A 120 2.51 -23.02 -1.48
CA GLY A 120 1.24 -22.76 -2.14
C GLY A 120 0.59 -21.45 -1.62
N ILE A 121 -0.72 -21.46 -1.46
CA ILE A 121 -1.50 -20.28 -0.99
C ILE A 121 -1.03 -19.82 0.39
N GLY A 122 -0.76 -20.74 1.32
CA GLY A 122 -0.25 -20.42 2.65
C GLY A 122 1.12 -19.74 2.58
N GLY A 123 1.99 -20.22 1.70
CA GLY A 123 3.30 -19.60 1.47
C GLY A 123 3.22 -18.22 0.83
N MET A 124 2.27 -17.96 -0.06
CA MET A 124 2.01 -16.61 -0.61
C MET A 124 1.63 -15.62 0.49
N LEU A 125 0.71 -16.01 1.36
CA LEU A 125 0.24 -15.17 2.47
C LEU A 125 1.34 -14.89 3.50
N LEU A 126 2.13 -15.91 3.86
CA LEU A 126 3.19 -15.80 4.86
C LEU A 126 4.47 -15.19 4.28
N GLY A 127 4.71 -15.36 2.99
CA GLY A 127 5.93 -14.89 2.31
C GLY A 127 6.10 -13.38 2.41
N VAL A 128 5.03 -12.61 2.27
CA VAL A 128 5.08 -11.15 2.33
C VAL A 128 5.48 -10.63 3.71
N PRO A 129 4.86 -11.04 4.84
CA PRO A 129 5.31 -10.61 6.17
C PRO A 129 6.73 -11.10 6.53
N VAL A 130 7.12 -12.29 6.07
CA VAL A 130 8.48 -12.78 6.28
C VAL A 130 9.50 -11.92 5.54
N ALA A 131 9.26 -11.63 4.26
CA ALA A 131 10.10 -10.74 3.46
C ALA A 131 10.13 -9.32 4.04
N ALA A 132 9.00 -8.81 4.53
CA ALA A 132 8.91 -7.50 5.16
C ALA A 132 9.74 -7.42 6.44
N THR A 133 9.68 -8.46 7.25
CA THR A 133 10.48 -8.54 8.48
C THR A 133 11.97 -8.61 8.15
N ALA A 134 12.37 -9.45 7.21
CA ALA A 134 13.76 -9.56 6.76
C ALA A 134 14.28 -8.24 6.19
N TYR A 135 13.50 -7.57 5.34
CA TYR A 135 13.84 -6.28 4.78
C TYR A 135 14.02 -5.19 5.84
N LYS A 136 13.10 -5.11 6.82
CA LYS A 136 13.21 -4.17 7.94
C LYS A 136 14.45 -4.42 8.79
N LEU A 137 14.78 -5.68 9.07
CA LEU A 137 15.97 -6.04 9.83
C LEU A 137 17.26 -5.64 9.10
N ILE A 138 17.36 -5.97 7.81
CA ILE A 138 18.53 -5.60 6.98
C ILE A 138 18.65 -4.09 6.88
N ARG A 139 17.56 -3.38 6.62
CA ARG A 139 17.56 -1.92 6.52
C ARG A 139 18.01 -1.26 7.83
N ASN A 140 17.57 -1.76 8.97
CA ASN A 140 17.96 -1.23 10.27
C ASN A 140 19.43 -1.51 10.59
N ASP A 141 19.95 -2.69 10.23
CA ASP A 141 21.36 -3.04 10.43
C ASP A 141 22.29 -2.17 9.56
N VAL A 142 21.93 -1.97 8.30
CA VAL A 142 22.66 -1.10 7.37
C VAL A 142 22.60 0.37 7.81
N ALA A 143 21.45 0.84 8.29
CA ALA A 143 21.29 2.20 8.81
C ALA A 143 22.12 2.41 10.09
N GLY A 144 22.17 1.41 10.98
CA GLY A 144 23.00 1.43 12.18
C GLY A 144 24.49 1.49 11.89
N ARG A 145 24.95 0.76 10.86
CA ARG A 145 26.38 0.78 10.44
C ARG A 145 26.81 2.08 9.77
N ASN A 146 25.89 2.78 9.09
CA ASN A 146 26.19 4.04 8.41
C ASN A 146 26.04 5.29 9.30
N GLY A 147 25.80 5.15 10.60
CA GLY A 147 25.60 6.27 11.52
C GLY A 147 24.36 7.13 11.20
N ARG A 148 23.53 6.71 10.24
CA ARG A 148 22.24 7.34 9.96
C ARG A 148 21.18 6.67 10.83
N ARG A 149 20.65 7.41 11.80
CA ARG A 149 19.40 7.00 12.48
C ARG A 149 18.35 6.67 11.43
N PRO A 150 17.51 5.63 11.68
CA PRO A 150 16.37 5.36 10.79
C PRO A 150 15.56 6.65 10.65
N ASP A 151 15.25 7.03 9.41
CA ASP A 151 14.41 8.18 9.10
C ASP A 151 13.05 8.02 9.80
N ASN A 152 12.96 8.59 10.98
CA ASN A 152 11.67 8.80 11.63
C ASN A 152 11.08 10.06 10.98
N PRO A 153 9.98 9.96 10.20
CA PRO A 153 9.38 11.11 9.53
C PRO A 153 9.02 12.25 10.50
N GLN A 154 8.73 11.90 11.76
CA GLN A 154 8.43 12.87 12.81
C GLN A 154 9.68 13.58 13.36
N GLU A 155 10.82 12.92 13.34
CA GLU A 155 12.09 13.49 13.81
C GLU A 155 12.67 14.44 12.74
N ASN A 156 12.56 14.09 11.47
CA ASN A 156 12.92 14.97 10.34
C ASN A 156 12.05 16.24 10.30
N ILE A 157 10.76 16.13 10.59
CA ILE A 157 9.87 17.30 10.68
C ILE A 157 10.28 18.19 11.87
N ARG A 158 10.64 17.61 13.01
CA ARG A 158 11.09 18.36 14.20
C ARG A 158 12.45 19.02 13.96
N GLU A 159 13.39 18.34 13.33
CA GLU A 159 14.69 18.91 12.99
C GLU A 159 14.56 20.06 11.99
N THR A 160 13.74 19.88 10.96
CA THR A 160 13.45 20.92 9.96
C THR A 160 12.78 22.16 10.61
N GLN A 161 11.86 21.94 11.54
CA GLN A 161 11.22 23.02 12.30
C GLN A 161 12.19 23.71 13.25
N GLN A 162 13.09 22.99 13.90
CA GLN A 162 14.12 23.55 14.77
C GLN A 162 15.17 24.35 13.98
N GLU A 163 15.56 23.88 12.82
CA GLU A 163 16.46 24.62 11.92
C GLU A 163 15.83 25.89 11.38
N ALA A 164 14.55 25.84 10.99
CA ALA A 164 13.80 27.00 10.55
C ALA A 164 13.69 28.04 11.69
N GLN A 165 13.41 27.60 12.92
CA GLN A 165 13.33 28.45 14.10
C GLN A 165 14.70 29.07 14.46
N LYS A 166 15.82 28.37 14.25
CA LYS A 166 17.16 28.92 14.45
C LYS A 166 17.60 29.93 13.39
N LYS A 167 17.08 29.83 12.17
CA LYS A 167 17.40 30.77 11.08
C LYS A 167 16.71 32.11 11.22
N VAL A 168 15.46 32.13 11.71
CA VAL A 168 14.66 33.36 11.88
C VAL A 168 15.33 34.38 12.80
N PRO A 169 15.87 34.02 14.00
CA PRO A 169 16.55 35.01 14.87
C PRO A 169 17.85 35.56 14.27
N ARG A 170 18.56 34.77 13.45
CA ARG A 170 19.81 35.21 12.79
C ARG A 170 19.58 36.22 11.68
N GLU A 171 18.52 36.07 10.89
CA GLU A 171 18.16 37.04 9.86
C GLU A 171 17.61 38.31 10.45
N ALA A 172 16.82 38.23 11.52
CA ALA A 172 16.33 39.39 12.25
C ALA A 172 17.49 40.20 12.87
N ALA A 173 18.46 39.55 13.48
CA ALA A 173 19.66 40.21 14.03
C ALA A 173 20.56 40.84 12.94
N ALA A 174 20.68 40.17 11.77
CA ALA A 174 21.44 40.72 10.65
C ALA A 174 20.77 41.93 10.00
N SER A 175 19.44 41.99 9.99
CA SER A 175 18.68 43.12 9.45
C SER A 175 18.73 44.38 10.34
N VAL A 176 18.76 44.20 11.67
CA VAL A 176 18.91 45.26 12.65
C VAL A 176 20.31 45.88 12.56
N GLY A 177 21.38 45.09 12.49
CA GLY A 177 22.74 45.59 12.38
C GLY A 177 23.04 46.32 11.04
N ARG A 178 22.31 45.98 9.93
CA ARG A 178 22.38 46.78 8.69
C ARG A 178 21.70 48.14 8.77
N ARG A 179 20.61 48.24 9.50
CA ARG A 179 19.89 49.54 9.69
C ARG A 179 20.67 50.52 10.56
N GLU A 180 21.40 50.05 11.57
CA GLU A 180 22.24 50.92 12.41
C GLU A 180 23.46 51.45 11.64
N LYS A 181 24.08 50.66 10.78
CA LYS A 181 25.21 51.14 9.93
C LYS A 181 24.80 52.17 8.88
N GLN A 182 23.54 52.20 8.45
CA GLN A 182 23.05 53.17 7.48
C GLN A 182 22.64 54.51 8.11
N LYS A 183 22.39 54.55 9.42
CA LYS A 183 21.99 55.78 10.15
C LYS A 183 23.17 56.57 10.72
N GLY A 184 24.39 56.04 10.63
CA GLY A 184 25.62 56.67 11.14
C GLY A 184 26.55 57.25 10.06
N ARG A 185 26.01 57.49 8.81
CA ARG A 185 26.74 58.17 7.72
C ARG A 185 26.08 59.48 7.31
#